data_9ce1c825b1dae5fe95616be13bcee861
#
_entry.id   9ce1c825b1dae5fe95616be13bcee861
#
_cell.length_a   1.000
_cell.length_b   1.000
_cell.length_c   1.000
_cell.angle_alpha   90.00
_cell.angle_beta   90.00
_cell.angle_gamma   90.00
#
_symmetry.space_group_name_H-M   'P 1'
#
loop_
_entity.id
_entity.type
_entity.pdbx_description
1 polymer ?
#
loop_
_entity_poly.entity_id
_entity_poly.type
_entity_poly.pdbx_seq_one_letter_code
_entity_poly.pdbx_strand_id
1 'polypeptide(L)'
;MDNNDLRAELLKRRLKEARLWVAQVDKALAVLDDEERLVLDLFYIHRAKGSVGELCERLHMEKSAVYDRRDKALRHFTLALYGVTETE
;
A
#
# COMPACT_ATOMS: atom_id res chain seq x y z
N MET A 1 6.16 -32.09 20.95
CA MET A 1 6.50 -31.41 19.69
C MET A 1 7.96 -31.03 19.73
N ASP A 2 8.74 -31.42 18.73
CA ASP A 2 10.14 -31.05 18.68
C ASP A 2 10.32 -29.63 18.12
N ASN A 3 11.54 -29.10 18.15
CA ASN A 3 11.82 -27.74 17.71
C ASN A 3 11.53 -27.52 16.22
N ASN A 4 11.72 -28.54 15.39
CA ASN A 4 11.46 -28.42 13.97
C ASN A 4 9.97 -28.32 13.67
N ASP A 5 9.13 -29.09 14.38
CA ASP A 5 7.69 -29.01 14.25
C ASP A 5 7.16 -27.65 14.70
N LEU A 6 7.68 -27.13 15.80
CA LEU A 6 7.32 -25.80 16.31
C LEU A 6 7.66 -24.71 15.31
N ARG A 7 8.87 -24.76 14.73
CA ARG A 7 9.30 -23.79 13.72
C ARG A 7 8.40 -23.82 12.50
N ALA A 8 8.06 -25.03 12.03
CA ALA A 8 7.18 -25.19 10.87
C ALA A 8 5.80 -24.57 11.13
N GLU A 9 5.23 -24.78 12.31
CA GLU A 9 3.94 -24.19 12.68
C GLU A 9 4.01 -22.66 12.76
N LEU A 10 5.07 -22.10 13.34
CA LEU A 10 5.24 -20.66 13.43
C LEU A 10 5.40 -20.02 12.06
N LEU A 11 6.17 -20.65 11.17
CA LEU A 11 6.35 -20.17 9.80
C LEU A 11 5.03 -20.20 9.02
N LYS A 12 4.24 -21.25 9.18
CA LYS A 12 2.90 -21.33 8.54
C LYS A 12 1.99 -20.20 9.01
N ARG A 13 1.98 -19.90 10.32
CA ARG A 13 1.20 -18.80 10.87
C ARG A 13 1.62 -17.45 10.29
N ARG A 14 2.93 -17.17 10.28
CA ARG A 14 3.45 -15.93 9.73
C ARG A 14 3.10 -15.77 8.26
N LEU A 15 3.21 -16.83 7.50
CA LEU A 15 2.87 -16.82 6.08
C LEU A 15 1.38 -16.53 5.88
N LYS A 16 0.53 -17.17 6.68
CA LYS A 16 -0.92 -16.95 6.62
C LYS A 16 -1.27 -15.49 6.97
N GLU A 17 -0.66 -14.95 8.03
CA GLU A 17 -0.86 -13.57 8.44
C GLU A 17 -0.39 -12.58 7.38
N ALA A 18 0.76 -12.85 6.76
CA ALA A 18 1.29 -12.01 5.69
C ALA A 18 0.36 -12.01 4.47
N ARG A 19 -0.17 -13.17 4.09
CA ARG A 19 -1.12 -13.29 2.97
C ARG A 19 -2.41 -12.53 3.25
N LEU A 20 -2.92 -12.63 4.48
CA LEU A 20 -4.12 -11.90 4.89
C LEU A 20 -3.87 -10.39 4.84
N TRP A 21 -2.72 -9.95 5.33
CA TRP A 21 -2.35 -8.54 5.28
C TRP A 21 -2.26 -8.01 3.84
N VAL A 22 -1.59 -8.76 2.95
CA VAL A 22 -1.51 -8.40 1.53
C VAL A 22 -2.89 -8.28 0.91
N ALA A 23 -3.77 -9.24 1.20
CA ALA A 23 -5.15 -9.21 0.70
C ALA A 23 -5.91 -7.97 1.18
N GLN A 24 -5.72 -7.57 2.44
CA GLN A 24 -6.34 -6.36 2.99
C GLN A 24 -5.81 -5.10 2.32
N VAL A 25 -4.50 -5.02 2.09
CA VAL A 25 -3.88 -3.90 1.38
C VAL A 25 -4.40 -3.82 -0.06
N ASP A 26 -4.49 -4.95 -0.75
CA ASP A 26 -5.02 -4.99 -2.12
C ASP A 26 -6.47 -4.52 -2.19
N LYS A 27 -7.30 -4.91 -1.24
CA LYS A 27 -8.69 -4.45 -1.15
C LYS A 27 -8.75 -2.94 -0.92
N ALA A 28 -7.92 -2.42 -0.04
CA ALA A 28 -7.86 -0.98 0.23
C ALA A 28 -7.41 -0.19 -0.99
N LEU A 29 -6.39 -0.68 -1.70
CA LEU A 29 -5.91 -0.05 -2.94
C LEU A 29 -6.98 -0.06 -4.03
N ALA A 30 -7.81 -1.09 -4.08
CA ALA A 30 -8.88 -1.19 -5.07
C ALA A 30 -9.97 -0.12 -4.89
N VAL A 31 -10.11 0.45 -3.69
CA VAL A 31 -11.06 1.54 -3.42
C VAL A 31 -10.57 2.87 -4.00
N LEU A 32 -9.26 3.03 -4.18
CA LEU A 32 -8.65 4.26 -4.68
C LEU A 32 -8.86 4.40 -6.19
N ASP A 33 -8.83 5.65 -6.68
CA ASP A 33 -8.83 5.88 -8.12
C ASP A 33 -7.44 5.64 -8.73
N ASP A 34 -7.35 5.69 -10.05
CA ASP A 34 -6.11 5.40 -10.76
C ASP A 34 -5.00 6.39 -10.42
N GLU A 35 -5.34 7.68 -10.25
CA GLU A 35 -4.37 8.71 -9.89
C GLU A 35 -3.81 8.47 -8.50
N GLU A 36 -4.66 8.16 -7.53
CA GLU A 36 -4.25 7.88 -6.16
C GLU A 36 -3.33 6.66 -6.09
N ARG A 37 -3.69 5.59 -6.81
CA ARG A 37 -2.85 4.38 -6.88
C ARG A 37 -1.50 4.67 -7.51
N LEU A 38 -1.48 5.44 -8.59
CA LEU A 38 -0.23 5.83 -9.26
C LEU A 38 0.67 6.61 -8.33
N VAL A 39 0.12 7.58 -7.60
CA VAL A 39 0.88 8.41 -6.66
C VAL A 39 1.49 7.54 -5.58
N LEU A 40 0.71 6.67 -4.95
CA LEU A 40 1.21 5.80 -3.89
C LEU A 40 2.20 4.76 -4.42
N ASP A 41 1.99 4.27 -5.62
CA ASP A 41 2.90 3.32 -6.25
C ASP A 41 4.30 3.94 -6.44
N LEU A 42 4.38 5.13 -7.01
CA LEU A 42 5.66 5.78 -7.29
C LEU A 42 6.32 6.37 -6.04
N PHE A 43 5.57 6.66 -4.99
CA PHE A 43 6.16 7.13 -3.73
C PHE A 43 6.65 6.00 -2.84
N TYR A 44 5.97 4.85 -2.84
CA TYR A 44 6.20 3.82 -1.82
C TYR A 44 6.48 2.42 -2.37
N ILE A 45 5.78 1.99 -3.41
CA ILE A 45 5.89 0.61 -3.91
C ILE A 45 7.02 0.47 -4.91
N HIS A 46 6.99 1.27 -5.96
CA HIS A 46 8.02 1.29 -7.01
C HIS A 46 8.79 2.61 -6.99
N ARG A 47 9.22 2.99 -5.82
CA ARG A 47 9.97 4.23 -5.63
C ARG A 47 11.30 4.15 -6.35
N ALA A 48 11.59 5.18 -7.16
CA ALA A 48 12.84 5.29 -7.88
C ALA A 48 13.31 6.74 -7.87
N LYS A 49 14.57 6.95 -8.22
CA LYS A 49 15.10 8.30 -8.40
C LYS A 49 14.32 8.97 -9.52
N GLY A 50 13.78 10.15 -9.26
CA GLY A 50 12.99 10.88 -10.24
C GLY A 50 11.50 10.57 -10.26
N SER A 51 11.00 9.73 -9.34
CA SER A 51 9.56 9.42 -9.26
C SER A 51 8.69 10.67 -9.10
N VAL A 52 9.13 11.64 -8.30
CA VAL A 52 8.38 12.89 -8.12
C VAL A 52 8.31 13.67 -9.42
N GLY A 53 9.43 13.76 -10.16
CA GLY A 53 9.46 14.42 -11.47
C GLY A 53 8.55 13.74 -12.47
N GLU A 54 8.53 12.40 -12.49
CA GLU A 54 7.62 11.62 -13.33
C GLU A 54 6.17 11.94 -13.03
N LEU A 55 5.80 12.02 -11.74
CA LEU A 55 4.44 12.38 -11.34
C LEU A 55 4.07 13.79 -11.75
N CYS A 56 5.00 14.73 -11.63
CA CYS A 56 4.78 16.11 -12.10
C CYS A 56 4.43 16.13 -13.59
N GLU A 57 5.15 15.37 -14.40
CA GLU A 57 4.90 15.29 -15.84
C GLU A 57 3.59 14.59 -16.16
N ARG A 58 3.34 13.44 -15.54
CA ARG A 58 2.13 12.64 -15.82
C ARG A 58 0.85 13.34 -15.38
N LEU A 59 0.89 14.01 -14.24
CA LEU A 59 -0.30 14.66 -13.67
C LEU A 59 -0.41 16.12 -14.05
N HIS A 60 0.59 16.68 -14.77
CA HIS A 60 0.64 18.09 -15.14
C HIS A 60 0.52 19.01 -13.92
N MET A 61 1.27 18.68 -12.88
CA MET A 61 1.25 19.38 -11.60
C MET A 61 2.64 19.84 -11.18
N GLU A 62 2.68 20.89 -10.38
CA GLU A 62 3.91 21.30 -9.71
C GLU A 62 4.24 20.32 -8.57
N LYS A 63 5.50 20.34 -8.15
CA LYS A 63 6.00 19.44 -7.10
C LYS A 63 5.19 19.54 -5.82
N SER A 64 4.85 20.75 -5.37
CA SER A 64 4.04 20.94 -4.16
C SER A 64 2.65 20.28 -4.28
N ALA A 65 2.03 20.40 -5.45
CA ALA A 65 0.73 19.77 -5.70
C ALA A 65 0.83 18.25 -5.68
N VAL A 66 1.93 17.69 -6.19
CA VAL A 66 2.17 16.23 -6.14
C VAL A 66 2.27 15.75 -4.69
N TYR A 67 2.98 16.47 -3.83
CA TYR A 67 3.07 16.12 -2.41
C TYR A 67 1.71 16.21 -1.70
N ASP A 68 0.90 17.21 -2.05
CA ASP A 68 -0.46 17.32 -1.52
C ASP A 68 -1.33 16.15 -1.95
N ARG A 69 -1.20 15.71 -3.20
CA ARG A 69 -1.91 14.54 -3.71
C ARG A 69 -1.47 13.26 -3.00
N ARG A 70 -0.18 13.13 -2.72
CA ARG A 70 0.32 12.01 -1.92
C ARG A 70 -0.33 11.97 -0.55
N ASP A 71 -0.38 13.10 0.15
CA ASP A 71 -0.97 13.17 1.49
C ASP A 71 -2.45 12.82 1.46
N LYS A 72 -3.17 13.30 0.45
CA LYS A 72 -4.59 12.99 0.26
C LYS A 72 -4.80 11.50 -0.03
N ALA A 73 -3.97 10.94 -0.92
CA ALA A 73 -4.03 9.52 -1.26
C ALA A 73 -3.72 8.63 -0.04
N LEU A 74 -2.74 9.01 0.77
CA LEU A 74 -2.43 8.31 2.01
C LEU A 74 -3.60 8.31 2.99
N ARG A 75 -4.24 9.46 3.18
CA ARG A 75 -5.41 9.55 4.06
C ARG A 75 -6.54 8.66 3.55
N HIS A 76 -6.81 8.70 2.26
CA HIS A 76 -7.86 7.87 1.66
C HIS A 76 -7.53 6.39 1.78
N PHE A 77 -6.29 6.01 1.51
CA PHE A 77 -5.82 4.63 1.68
C PHE A 77 -5.96 4.16 3.13
N THR A 78 -5.55 4.99 4.08
CA THR A 78 -5.63 4.67 5.51
C THR A 78 -7.08 4.42 5.94
N LEU A 79 -8.01 5.26 5.49
CA LEU A 79 -9.42 5.08 5.80
C LEU A 79 -9.98 3.81 5.14
N ALA A 80 -9.60 3.55 3.90
CA ALA A 80 -10.03 2.35 3.18
C ALA A 80 -9.50 1.08 3.86
N LEU A 81 -8.23 1.10 4.27
CA LEU A 81 -7.62 -0.02 4.98
C LEU A 81 -8.29 -0.27 6.33
N TYR A 82 -8.59 0.80 7.06
CA TYR A 82 -9.32 0.70 8.32
C TYR A 82 -10.70 0.04 8.12
N GLY A 83 -11.43 0.47 7.11
CA GLY A 83 -12.73 -0.11 6.78
C GLY A 83 -12.64 -1.60 6.44
N VAL A 84 -11.62 -2.00 5.66
CA VAL A 84 -11.40 -3.41 5.31
C VAL A 84 -11.09 -4.24 6.56
N THR A 85 -10.22 -3.73 7.44
CA THR A 85 -9.82 -4.46 8.65
C THR A 85 -10.94 -4.57 9.67
N GLU A 86 -11.80 -3.55 9.76
CA GLU A 86 -12.95 -3.56 10.67
C GLU A 86 -14.06 -4.53 10.24
N THR A 87 -14.18 -4.80 8.94
CA THR A 87 -15.22 -5.71 8.41
C THR A 87 -14.78 -7.17 8.40
N GLU A 88 -13.53 -7.43 8.62
CA GLU A 88 -12.98 -8.79 8.67
C GLU A 88 -12.67 -9.22 10.11
#